data_1ad8d82b3edd872140b873904e1c4cfe
#
_entry.id   1ad8d82b3edd872140b873904e1c4cfe
#
_cell.length_a   1.000
_cell.length_b   1.000
_cell.length_c   1.000
_cell.angle_alpha   90.00
_cell.angle_beta   90.00
_cell.angle_gamma   90.00
#
_symmetry.space_group_name_H-M   'P 1'
#
loop_
_entity.id
_entity.type
_entity.pdbx_description
1 polymer ?
#
loop_
_entity_poly.entity_id
_entity_poly.type
_entity_poly.pdbx_seq_one_letter_code
_entity_poly.pdbx_strand_id
1 'polypeptide(L)'
;HSFPTRRSSDLYKPITYWLRKAGYTCILGHHGVMGKGRKIDVNFKSSRLGPYDGEDEFGIFDKLDTMKVSDQPFFAQIQLAVTHRGDWWNRIREESSDPVDPDEVKLPPFMADHPVIRKDWARYLDQIEYMDNEVGMIMEELEEKGIADNTVVIFIGDNGRCNIRGKGYLFDSGLRIPLIIRWPEGMESGRVSDQMVSVTDISASILNMAGAKVPYYLTGQPFITEKSDRDAVFSARDLWDEVLEKSRCITTKRYKYIRHHMPWVPYDAHQAYLEFYRPAVHIMRKLDMENKLTPAQAHFFKERKPEEELYDLKKDPYETNNLVDDPEYRDVLNRLRTRLDQWEQKLPDTTPEDFNFVTPGAVELMDWVRYTKPDLYQQMLNGVEIGFQHLNREYRQYKDSL
;
A
#
# COMPACT_ATOMS: atom_id res chain seq x y z
N HIS A 1 0.11 25.07 8.73
CA HIS A 1 0.92 24.42 9.78
C HIS A 1 1.93 23.51 9.14
N SER A 2 3.21 23.81 9.34
CA SER A 2 4.30 22.94 8.88
C SER A 2 4.16 21.56 9.51
N PHE A 3 4.29 20.51 8.70
CA PHE A 3 4.52 19.13 9.16
C PHE A 3 5.54 19.10 10.29
N PRO A 4 5.50 18.06 11.13
CA PRO A 4 6.24 18.02 12.38
C PRO A 4 7.67 18.50 12.18
N THR A 5 7.95 19.63 12.78
CA THR A 5 9.28 20.19 12.86
C THR A 5 10.17 19.27 13.70
N ARG A 6 11.46 19.52 13.79
CA ARG A 6 12.48 18.85 14.61
C ARG A 6 11.96 18.42 16.01
N ARG A 7 11.02 19.17 16.60
CA ARG A 7 10.39 18.86 17.89
C ARG A 7 9.55 17.58 17.90
N SER A 8 8.95 17.16 16.79
CA SER A 8 8.17 15.90 16.77
C SER A 8 9.07 14.67 16.63
N SER A 9 10.23 14.78 15.97
CA SER A 9 11.25 13.70 15.98
C SER A 9 11.84 13.46 17.36
N ASP A 10 11.83 14.48 18.25
CA ASP A 10 12.26 14.32 19.63
C ASP A 10 11.22 13.55 20.46
N LEU A 11 9.96 13.64 20.10
CA LEU A 11 8.84 12.98 20.79
C LEU A 11 8.53 11.58 20.25
N TYR A 12 8.61 11.40 18.92
CA TYR A 12 8.19 10.20 18.21
C TYR A 12 9.38 9.58 17.46
N LYS A 13 10.09 8.68 18.12
CA LYS A 13 11.24 7.97 17.54
C LYS A 13 10.78 6.76 16.71
N PRO A 14 11.44 6.44 15.56
CA PRO A 14 11.16 5.23 14.79
C PRO A 14 11.56 3.97 15.55
N ILE A 15 11.08 2.81 15.11
CA ILE A 15 11.38 1.52 15.76
C ILE A 15 12.89 1.25 15.82
N THR A 16 13.65 1.65 14.81
CA THR A 16 15.11 1.49 14.76
C THR A 16 15.84 2.19 15.91
N TYR A 17 15.32 3.31 16.40
CA TYR A 17 15.85 3.96 17.61
C TYR A 17 15.75 3.04 18.83
N TRP A 18 14.59 2.41 19.02
CA TRP A 18 14.35 1.56 20.19
C TRP A 18 15.11 0.24 20.09
N LEU A 19 15.24 -0.31 18.88
CA LEU A 19 16.02 -1.51 18.60
C LEU A 19 17.52 -1.26 18.85
N ARG A 20 18.09 -0.15 18.38
CA ARG A 20 19.47 0.23 18.67
C ARG A 20 19.73 0.39 20.17
N LYS A 21 18.78 0.98 20.91
CA LYS A 21 18.86 1.04 22.38
C LYS A 21 18.84 -0.33 23.04
N ALA A 22 18.22 -1.32 22.42
CA ALA A 22 18.23 -2.71 22.87
C ALA A 22 19.46 -3.49 22.37
N GLY A 23 20.42 -2.84 21.71
CA GLY A 23 21.66 -3.43 21.23
C GLY A 23 21.63 -4.04 19.84
N TYR A 24 20.54 -3.81 19.08
CA TYR A 24 20.42 -4.33 17.71
C TYR A 24 21.13 -3.44 16.70
N THR A 25 21.82 -4.07 15.74
CA THR A 25 22.29 -3.42 14.53
C THR A 25 21.11 -3.29 13.54
N CYS A 26 20.78 -2.07 13.12
CA CYS A 26 19.69 -1.81 12.19
C CYS A 26 20.22 -1.68 10.76
N ILE A 27 19.75 -2.56 9.85
CA ILE A 27 20.24 -2.69 8.50
C ILE A 27 19.10 -2.34 7.52
N LEU A 28 19.38 -1.48 6.55
CA LEU A 28 18.51 -1.33 5.37
C LEU A 28 19.11 -2.15 4.23
N GLY A 29 18.62 -3.38 4.11
CA GLY A 29 19.06 -4.34 3.12
C GLY A 29 18.43 -4.10 1.75
N HIS A 30 19.02 -4.74 0.74
CA HIS A 30 18.51 -4.72 -0.61
C HIS A 30 18.76 -6.07 -1.27
N HIS A 31 17.70 -6.70 -1.68
CA HIS A 31 17.72 -7.75 -2.69
C HIS A 31 16.90 -7.25 -3.87
N GLY A 32 17.35 -7.53 -5.08
CA GLY A 32 16.48 -7.42 -6.17
C GLY A 32 16.82 -6.50 -7.29
N VAL A 33 15.89 -6.54 -8.16
CA VAL A 33 15.86 -6.02 -9.49
C VAL A 33 16.11 -4.53 -9.53
N MET A 34 17.00 -4.12 -10.41
CA MET A 34 17.10 -2.72 -10.85
C MET A 34 17.61 -1.71 -9.83
N GLY A 35 18.26 -2.14 -8.73
CA GLY A 35 18.78 -1.21 -7.73
C GLY A 35 17.71 -0.37 -7.05
N LYS A 36 16.44 -0.78 -7.13
CA LYS A 36 15.32 -0.17 -6.43
C LYS A 36 15.08 -0.88 -5.11
N GLY A 37 14.71 -0.15 -4.11
CA GLY A 37 14.67 -0.54 -2.72
C GLY A 37 15.41 0.49 -1.88
N ARG A 38 15.59 0.23 -0.59
CA ARG A 38 16.23 1.17 0.35
C ARG A 38 15.54 2.53 0.42
N LYS A 39 14.20 2.53 0.23
CA LYS A 39 13.37 3.71 0.36
C LYS A 39 13.09 3.96 1.83
N ILE A 40 13.16 5.22 2.24
CA ILE A 40 12.71 5.69 3.55
C ILE A 40 11.68 6.76 3.31
N ASP A 41 10.45 6.52 3.78
CA ASP A 41 9.37 7.49 3.77
C ASP A 41 9.03 7.85 5.22
N VAL A 42 9.56 8.97 5.67
CA VAL A 42 9.28 9.55 6.98
C VAL A 42 9.01 11.03 6.82
N ASN A 43 8.11 11.58 7.64
CA ASN A 43 7.70 13.00 7.57
C ASN A 43 8.51 13.87 8.54
N PHE A 44 9.76 13.56 8.76
CA PHE A 44 10.68 14.39 9.52
C PHE A 44 12.06 14.37 8.86
N LYS A 45 12.89 15.35 9.18
CA LYS A 45 14.24 15.45 8.64
C LYS A 45 15.09 14.28 9.14
N SER A 46 15.54 13.43 8.21
CA SER A 46 16.30 12.22 8.50
C SER A 46 17.26 11.87 7.38
N SER A 47 18.31 11.15 7.70
CA SER A 47 19.20 10.47 6.76
C SER A 47 18.98 8.97 6.78
N ARG A 48 19.35 8.29 5.70
CA ARG A 48 19.30 6.82 5.68
C ARG A 48 20.24 6.21 6.71
N LEU A 49 21.44 6.78 6.81
CA LEU A 49 22.50 6.34 7.72
C LEU A 49 22.88 7.46 8.68
N GLY A 50 23.33 7.09 9.86
CA GLY A 50 23.86 8.01 10.84
C GLY A 50 23.49 7.64 12.26
N PRO A 51 23.95 8.45 13.23
CA PRO A 51 23.62 8.26 14.62
C PRO A 51 22.12 8.43 14.86
N TYR A 52 21.54 7.63 15.73
CA TYR A 52 20.11 7.70 16.07
C TYR A 52 19.79 8.81 17.09
N ASP A 53 20.79 9.48 17.59
CA ASP A 53 20.73 10.58 18.55
C ASP A 53 21.30 11.90 18.00
N GLY A 54 21.45 11.99 16.66
CA GLY A 54 21.98 13.17 16.00
C GLY A 54 21.11 14.41 16.24
N GLU A 55 21.74 15.53 16.57
CA GLU A 55 21.06 16.80 16.85
C GLU A 55 20.47 17.43 15.58
N ASP A 56 21.19 17.35 14.45
CA ASP A 56 20.80 17.98 13.19
C ASP A 56 20.03 17.05 12.28
N GLU A 57 20.39 15.78 12.23
CA GLU A 57 19.84 14.79 11.34
C GLU A 57 19.76 13.43 12.01
N PHE A 58 18.57 12.83 11.97
CA PHE A 58 18.33 11.53 12.57
C PHE A 58 18.66 10.42 11.56
N GLY A 59 19.66 9.58 11.84
CA GLY A 59 19.99 8.40 11.05
C GLY A 59 19.02 7.25 11.35
N ILE A 60 18.33 6.75 10.33
CA ILE A 60 17.34 5.67 10.50
C ILE A 60 18.03 4.31 10.68
N PHE A 61 19.08 4.02 9.92
CA PHE A 61 19.80 2.74 9.95
C PHE A 61 21.29 2.91 10.22
N ASP A 62 21.93 1.82 10.66
CA ASP A 62 23.38 1.77 10.88
C ASP A 62 24.15 1.52 9.59
N LYS A 63 23.57 0.72 8.67
CA LYS A 63 24.23 0.38 7.42
C LYS A 63 23.25 0.02 6.29
N LEU A 64 23.76 0.11 5.05
CA LEU A 64 23.11 -0.30 3.81
C LEU A 64 23.87 -1.51 3.26
N ASP A 65 23.52 -2.71 3.69
CA ASP A 65 24.28 -3.91 3.36
C ASP A 65 23.43 -5.19 3.50
N THR A 66 24.02 -6.32 3.20
CA THR A 66 23.50 -7.63 3.57
C THR A 66 23.75 -7.91 5.07
N MET A 67 22.97 -8.81 5.64
CA MET A 67 23.13 -9.25 7.01
C MET A 67 24.42 -10.07 7.17
N LYS A 68 25.18 -9.84 8.23
CA LYS A 68 26.37 -10.63 8.59
C LYS A 68 26.20 -11.24 9.97
N VAL A 69 26.81 -12.40 10.21
CA VAL A 69 26.78 -13.04 11.55
C VAL A 69 27.30 -12.11 12.64
N SER A 70 28.30 -11.27 12.31
CA SER A 70 28.87 -10.27 13.23
C SER A 70 27.92 -9.12 13.57
N ASP A 71 26.78 -9.00 12.88
CA ASP A 71 25.79 -7.94 13.13
C ASP A 71 24.79 -8.28 14.22
N GLN A 72 24.80 -9.53 14.69
CA GLN A 72 23.85 -10.02 15.68
C GLN A 72 24.00 -9.35 17.06
N PRO A 73 22.89 -9.05 17.76
CA PRO A 73 21.53 -9.15 17.21
C PRO A 73 21.27 -8.05 16.16
N PHE A 74 20.54 -8.38 15.10
CA PHE A 74 20.23 -7.41 14.04
C PHE A 74 18.73 -7.30 13.78
N PHE A 75 18.34 -6.15 13.25
CA PHE A 75 17.08 -5.91 12.57
C PHE A 75 17.38 -5.52 11.11
N ALA A 76 16.89 -6.28 10.17
CA ALA A 76 17.06 -5.97 8.74
C ALA A 76 15.69 -5.67 8.11
N GLN A 77 15.57 -4.51 7.47
CA GLN A 77 14.46 -4.18 6.60
C GLN A 77 14.90 -4.33 5.15
N ILE A 78 14.28 -5.25 4.41
CA ILE A 78 14.54 -5.51 3.00
C ILE A 78 13.33 -5.10 2.20
N GLN A 79 13.52 -4.30 1.16
CA GLN A 79 12.45 -3.81 0.31
C GLN A 79 12.53 -4.47 -1.07
N LEU A 80 11.56 -5.31 -1.39
CA LEU A 80 11.39 -5.94 -2.69
C LEU A 80 10.52 -5.00 -3.56
N ALA A 81 11.16 -4.32 -4.51
CA ALA A 81 10.49 -3.28 -5.29
C ALA A 81 9.80 -3.81 -6.56
N VAL A 82 9.95 -5.10 -6.85
CA VAL A 82 9.54 -5.69 -8.13
C VAL A 82 8.04 -5.56 -8.39
N THR A 83 7.21 -5.72 -7.38
CA THR A 83 5.74 -5.59 -7.51
C THR A 83 5.25 -4.14 -7.63
N HIS A 84 6.12 -3.14 -7.34
CA HIS A 84 5.81 -1.76 -7.63
C HIS A 84 5.77 -1.54 -9.14
N ARG A 85 4.73 -0.88 -9.66
CA ARG A 85 4.58 -0.65 -11.09
C ARG A 85 5.72 0.15 -11.70
N GLY A 86 6.23 -0.29 -12.86
CA GLY A 86 7.31 0.34 -13.56
C GLY A 86 7.70 -0.40 -14.84
N ASP A 87 8.65 0.18 -15.60
CA ASP A 87 9.07 -0.32 -16.92
C ASP A 87 9.60 -1.78 -16.88
N TRP A 88 10.11 -2.21 -15.73
CA TRP A 88 10.59 -3.58 -15.52
C TRP A 88 9.48 -4.65 -15.59
N TRP A 89 8.21 -4.30 -15.47
CA TRP A 89 7.10 -5.25 -15.58
C TRP A 89 7.07 -5.94 -16.95
N ASN A 90 7.31 -5.20 -18.02
CA ASN A 90 7.41 -5.79 -19.37
C ASN A 90 8.66 -6.66 -19.49
N ARG A 91 9.81 -6.18 -19.02
CA ARG A 91 11.06 -6.90 -19.09
C ARG A 91 11.02 -8.23 -18.33
N ILE A 92 10.51 -8.24 -17.10
CA ILE A 92 10.40 -9.47 -16.31
C ILE A 92 9.52 -10.49 -17.04
N ARG A 93 8.40 -10.05 -17.63
CA ARG A 93 7.57 -10.92 -18.43
C ARG A 93 8.29 -11.47 -19.67
N GLU A 94 9.05 -10.63 -20.36
CA GLU A 94 9.81 -11.00 -21.56
C GLU A 94 10.98 -11.96 -21.25
N GLU A 95 11.59 -11.83 -20.09
CA GLU A 95 12.68 -12.67 -19.60
C GLU A 95 12.20 -13.94 -18.89
N SER A 96 10.92 -14.06 -18.55
CA SER A 96 10.35 -15.23 -17.91
C SER A 96 10.33 -16.42 -18.87
N SER A 97 10.77 -17.59 -18.39
CA SER A 97 10.67 -18.86 -19.12
C SER A 97 9.25 -19.43 -19.15
N ASP A 98 8.38 -19.00 -18.23
CA ASP A 98 7.00 -19.46 -18.08
C ASP A 98 6.09 -18.28 -17.70
N PRO A 99 5.86 -17.31 -18.59
CA PRO A 99 5.04 -16.15 -18.30
C PRO A 99 3.57 -16.54 -18.17
N VAL A 100 2.88 -15.96 -17.19
CA VAL A 100 1.46 -16.23 -16.92
C VAL A 100 0.60 -16.00 -18.18
N ASP A 101 -0.21 -16.99 -18.55
CA ASP A 101 -1.10 -16.87 -19.70
C ASP A 101 -2.25 -15.90 -19.39
N PRO A 102 -2.42 -14.80 -20.18
CA PRO A 102 -3.52 -13.86 -19.99
C PRO A 102 -4.91 -14.50 -20.12
N ASP A 103 -5.04 -15.59 -20.87
CA ASP A 103 -6.33 -16.24 -21.09
C ASP A 103 -6.74 -17.12 -19.88
N GLU A 104 -5.79 -17.52 -19.06
CA GLU A 104 -6.02 -18.33 -17.86
C GLU A 104 -6.23 -17.49 -16.58
N VAL A 105 -5.97 -16.18 -16.60
CA VAL A 105 -6.12 -15.35 -15.41
C VAL A 105 -7.57 -15.23 -14.95
N LYS A 106 -7.77 -15.23 -13.62
CA LYS A 106 -9.07 -14.98 -13.00
C LYS A 106 -9.14 -13.52 -12.53
N LEU A 107 -9.91 -12.72 -13.24
CA LEU A 107 -10.15 -11.34 -12.86
C LEU A 107 -11.17 -11.25 -11.71
N PRO A 108 -11.02 -10.30 -10.78
CA PRO A 108 -12.07 -10.01 -9.81
C PRO A 108 -13.34 -9.48 -10.52
N PRO A 109 -14.53 -9.68 -9.95
CA PRO A 109 -15.81 -9.34 -10.60
C PRO A 109 -16.00 -7.85 -10.88
N PHE A 110 -15.24 -6.98 -10.23
CA PHE A 110 -15.24 -5.53 -10.47
C PHE A 110 -14.30 -5.10 -11.61
N MET A 111 -13.61 -6.04 -12.25
CA MET A 111 -12.77 -5.79 -13.44
C MET A 111 -13.50 -6.32 -14.69
N ALA A 112 -13.50 -5.55 -15.77
CA ALA A 112 -14.07 -6.01 -17.03
C ALA A 112 -13.16 -7.06 -17.67
N ASP A 113 -13.79 -8.06 -18.28
CA ASP A 113 -13.07 -9.07 -19.06
C ASP A 113 -12.71 -8.50 -20.43
N HIS A 114 -11.45 -8.07 -20.56
CA HIS A 114 -10.93 -7.46 -21.78
C HIS A 114 -9.45 -7.86 -21.97
N PRO A 115 -8.98 -8.13 -23.21
CA PRO A 115 -7.62 -8.60 -23.46
C PRO A 115 -6.52 -7.72 -22.85
N VAL A 116 -6.68 -6.39 -22.91
CA VAL A 116 -5.72 -5.45 -22.27
C VAL A 116 -5.68 -5.62 -20.77
N ILE A 117 -6.83 -5.82 -20.13
CA ILE A 117 -6.94 -5.99 -18.68
C ILE A 117 -6.36 -7.34 -18.25
N ARG A 118 -6.66 -8.41 -19.00
CA ARG A 118 -6.08 -9.74 -18.79
C ARG A 118 -4.55 -9.72 -18.89
N LYS A 119 -4.03 -9.09 -19.95
CA LYS A 119 -2.59 -8.93 -20.15
C LYS A 119 -1.93 -8.15 -19.00
N ASP A 120 -2.55 -7.07 -18.53
CA ASP A 120 -2.05 -6.29 -17.41
C ASP A 120 -2.07 -7.09 -16.11
N TRP A 121 -3.11 -7.89 -15.91
CA TRP A 121 -3.22 -8.78 -14.74
C TRP A 121 -2.17 -9.89 -14.76
N ALA A 122 -1.94 -10.51 -15.91
CA ALA A 122 -0.89 -11.52 -16.09
C ALA A 122 0.49 -10.94 -15.77
N ARG A 123 0.81 -9.73 -16.28
CA ARG A 123 2.06 -9.03 -15.93
C ARG A 123 2.21 -8.79 -14.42
N TYR A 124 1.11 -8.50 -13.72
CA TYR A 124 1.13 -8.36 -12.27
C TYR A 124 1.47 -9.68 -11.58
N LEU A 125 0.95 -10.80 -12.04
CA LEU A 125 1.25 -12.13 -11.49
C LEU A 125 2.70 -12.53 -11.76
N ASP A 126 3.25 -12.25 -12.94
CA ASP A 126 4.67 -12.45 -13.25
C ASP A 126 5.59 -11.72 -12.23
N GLN A 127 5.18 -10.52 -11.76
CA GLN A 127 5.95 -9.80 -10.73
C GLN A 127 5.90 -10.49 -9.36
N ILE A 128 4.79 -11.15 -9.04
CA ILE A 128 4.64 -11.89 -7.78
C ILE A 128 5.55 -13.13 -7.80
N GLU A 129 5.58 -13.86 -8.90
CA GLU A 129 6.47 -15.01 -9.08
C GLU A 129 7.95 -14.60 -9.00
N TYR A 130 8.30 -13.49 -9.64
CA TYR A 130 9.66 -12.96 -9.53
C TYR A 130 10.00 -12.56 -8.09
N MET A 131 9.09 -11.92 -7.37
CA MET A 131 9.28 -11.55 -5.97
C MET A 131 9.44 -12.79 -5.07
N ASP A 132 8.73 -13.87 -5.35
CA ASP A 132 8.86 -15.13 -4.61
C ASP A 132 10.28 -15.71 -4.74
N ASN A 133 10.87 -15.63 -5.93
CA ASN A 133 12.27 -16.00 -6.15
C ASN A 133 13.23 -15.10 -5.34
N GLU A 134 12.97 -13.77 -5.26
CA GLU A 134 13.77 -12.86 -4.42
C GLU A 134 13.69 -13.24 -2.94
N VAL A 135 12.51 -13.66 -2.46
CA VAL A 135 12.34 -14.18 -1.09
C VAL A 135 13.13 -15.46 -0.90
N GLY A 136 13.09 -16.37 -1.87
CA GLY A 136 13.90 -17.60 -1.88
C GLY A 136 15.40 -17.31 -1.69
N MET A 137 15.96 -16.37 -2.46
CA MET A 137 17.36 -15.95 -2.34
C MET A 137 17.71 -15.41 -0.95
N ILE A 138 16.80 -14.68 -0.31
CA ILE A 138 17.00 -14.17 1.06
C ILE A 138 17.04 -15.35 2.05
N MET A 139 16.16 -16.31 1.88
CA MET A 139 16.11 -17.50 2.75
C MET A 139 17.39 -18.36 2.59
N GLU A 140 17.85 -18.58 1.37
CA GLU A 140 19.11 -19.27 1.07
C GLU A 140 20.31 -18.54 1.70
N GLU A 141 20.36 -17.20 1.60
CA GLU A 141 21.42 -16.39 2.24
C GLU A 141 21.46 -16.59 3.77
N LEU A 142 20.30 -16.66 4.43
CA LEU A 142 20.23 -16.92 5.87
C LEU A 142 20.71 -18.34 6.23
N GLU A 143 20.39 -19.33 5.41
CA GLU A 143 20.83 -20.73 5.58
C GLU A 143 22.33 -20.87 5.37
N GLU A 144 22.87 -20.32 4.28
CA GLU A 144 24.32 -20.34 3.99
C GLU A 144 25.16 -19.69 5.10
N LYS A 145 24.62 -18.68 5.76
CA LYS A 145 25.26 -18.01 6.90
C LYS A 145 25.05 -18.74 8.22
N GLY A 146 24.27 -19.80 8.25
CA GLY A 146 23.95 -20.57 9.47
C GLY A 146 23.16 -19.77 10.52
N ILE A 147 22.38 -18.77 10.10
CA ILE A 147 21.58 -17.92 10.98
C ILE A 147 20.06 -18.06 10.78
N ALA A 148 19.63 -18.91 9.84
CA ALA A 148 18.23 -19.08 9.50
C ALA A 148 17.37 -19.51 10.70
N ASP A 149 17.88 -20.41 11.55
CA ASP A 149 17.12 -20.91 12.71
C ASP A 149 17.06 -19.92 13.88
N ASN A 150 17.98 -18.94 13.91
CA ASN A 150 17.98 -17.84 14.89
C ASN A 150 17.45 -16.53 14.31
N THR A 151 16.66 -16.59 13.25
CA THR A 151 16.10 -15.40 12.59
C THR A 151 14.60 -15.52 12.42
N VAL A 152 13.87 -14.53 12.93
CA VAL A 152 12.45 -14.34 12.61
C VAL A 152 12.35 -13.61 11.28
N VAL A 153 11.67 -14.21 10.31
CA VAL A 153 11.41 -13.59 9.00
C VAL A 153 9.94 -13.19 8.94
N ILE A 154 9.69 -11.92 8.66
CA ILE A 154 8.34 -11.36 8.49
C ILE A 154 8.23 -10.83 7.06
N PHE A 155 7.39 -11.48 6.25
CA PHE A 155 7.03 -11.03 4.92
C PHE A 155 5.69 -10.30 4.96
N ILE A 156 5.65 -9.06 4.42
CA ILE A 156 4.43 -8.24 4.35
C ILE A 156 4.35 -7.50 3.01
N GLY A 157 3.13 -7.16 2.58
CA GLY A 157 2.91 -6.09 1.61
C GLY A 157 2.80 -4.74 2.32
N ASP A 158 3.21 -3.65 1.68
CA ASP A 158 3.05 -2.28 2.18
C ASP A 158 1.63 -1.75 1.94
N ASN A 159 1.01 -2.18 0.84
CA ASN A 159 -0.37 -1.91 0.45
C ASN A 159 -0.89 -3.02 -0.47
N GLY A 160 -2.18 -3.00 -0.75
CA GLY A 160 -2.78 -3.90 -1.74
C GLY A 160 -2.33 -3.60 -3.17
N ARG A 161 -2.79 -4.43 -4.10
CA ARG A 161 -2.38 -4.41 -5.51
C ARG A 161 -2.62 -3.06 -6.20
N CYS A 162 -1.74 -2.72 -7.14
CA CYS A 162 -1.81 -1.48 -7.90
C CYS A 162 -2.74 -1.61 -9.13
N ASN A 163 -4.04 -1.87 -8.88
CA ASN A 163 -5.10 -1.97 -9.88
C ASN A 163 -6.30 -1.11 -9.45
N ILE A 164 -7.36 -1.08 -10.26
CA ILE A 164 -8.64 -0.44 -9.89
C ILE A 164 -9.13 -0.99 -8.54
N ARG A 165 -9.64 -0.12 -7.67
CA ARG A 165 -10.08 -0.42 -6.29
C ARG A 165 -8.99 -0.96 -5.36
N GLY A 166 -7.73 -1.03 -5.79
CA GLY A 166 -6.60 -1.50 -4.99
C GLY A 166 -5.92 -0.38 -4.20
N LYS A 167 -4.59 -0.24 -4.38
CA LYS A 167 -3.78 0.80 -3.71
C LYS A 167 -4.45 2.17 -3.74
N GLY A 168 -4.56 2.79 -2.56
CA GLY A 168 -5.19 4.10 -2.39
C GLY A 168 -6.69 4.06 -2.10
N TYR A 169 -7.34 2.90 -2.07
CA TYR A 169 -8.77 2.75 -1.75
C TYR A 169 -8.99 1.92 -0.49
N LEU A 170 -10.14 2.13 0.19
CA LEU A 170 -10.48 1.48 1.46
C LEU A 170 -11.14 0.09 1.31
N PHE A 171 -11.16 -0.46 0.12
CA PHE A 171 -11.56 -1.85 -0.13
C PHE A 171 -10.48 -2.85 0.30
N ASP A 172 -10.85 -4.10 0.54
CA ASP A 172 -9.88 -5.16 0.88
C ASP A 172 -8.79 -5.32 -0.17
N SER A 173 -9.11 -5.09 -1.44
CA SER A 173 -8.10 -5.09 -2.51
C SER A 173 -7.00 -4.03 -2.34
N GLY A 174 -7.23 -2.98 -1.55
CA GLY A 174 -6.27 -1.95 -1.18
C GLY A 174 -5.68 -2.11 0.22
N LEU A 175 -6.45 -2.64 1.16
CA LEU A 175 -6.11 -2.70 2.58
C LEU A 175 -5.59 -4.04 3.05
N ARG A 176 -6.13 -5.15 2.51
CA ARG A 176 -5.75 -6.50 2.93
C ARG A 176 -4.46 -6.91 2.24
N ILE A 177 -3.41 -7.04 3.03
CA ILE A 177 -2.06 -7.40 2.59
C ILE A 177 -1.68 -8.80 3.06
N PRO A 178 -0.75 -9.50 2.36
CA PRO A 178 -0.16 -10.73 2.88
C PRO A 178 0.66 -10.42 4.14
N LEU A 179 0.61 -11.36 5.08
CA LEU A 179 1.47 -11.39 6.26
C LEU A 179 1.87 -12.84 6.52
N ILE A 180 3.14 -13.14 6.37
CA ILE A 180 3.70 -14.47 6.60
C ILE A 180 4.85 -14.33 7.61
N ILE A 181 4.87 -15.18 8.63
CA ILE A 181 5.88 -15.14 9.67
C ILE A 181 6.53 -16.54 9.77
N ARG A 182 7.85 -16.58 9.62
CA ARG A 182 8.67 -17.74 9.94
C ARG A 182 9.41 -17.47 11.25
N TRP A 183 9.14 -18.27 12.25
CA TRP A 183 9.83 -18.21 13.55
C TRP A 183 10.11 -19.62 14.04
N PRO A 184 11.30 -20.19 13.72
CA PRO A 184 11.59 -21.62 13.92
C PRO A 184 11.41 -22.11 15.34
N GLU A 185 11.82 -21.33 16.33
CA GLU A 185 11.75 -21.75 17.74
C GLU A 185 10.52 -21.22 18.50
N GLY A 186 9.78 -20.28 17.90
CA GLY A 186 8.72 -19.55 18.61
C GLY A 186 7.31 -19.83 18.09
N MET A 187 7.16 -20.51 16.93
CA MET A 187 5.86 -20.69 16.30
C MET A 187 5.75 -22.04 15.59
N GLU A 188 4.63 -22.71 15.77
CA GLU A 188 4.29 -23.93 15.04
C GLU A 188 4.15 -23.63 13.53
N SER A 189 4.78 -24.46 12.69
CA SER A 189 4.72 -24.33 11.23
C SER A 189 3.34 -24.70 10.68
N GLY A 190 2.98 -24.12 9.52
CA GLY A 190 1.71 -24.40 8.84
C GLY A 190 0.47 -23.80 9.51
N ARG A 191 0.64 -23.02 10.55
CA ARG A 191 -0.47 -22.37 11.26
C ARG A 191 -1.06 -21.22 10.41
N VAL A 192 -2.39 -21.21 10.29
CA VAL A 192 -3.14 -20.08 9.74
C VAL A 192 -3.87 -19.39 10.90
N SER A 193 -3.68 -18.07 11.03
CA SER A 193 -4.34 -17.26 12.06
C SER A 193 -5.43 -16.39 11.46
N ASP A 194 -6.56 -16.30 12.14
CA ASP A 194 -7.68 -15.41 11.80
C ASP A 194 -7.72 -14.14 12.67
N GLN A 195 -6.62 -13.84 13.38
CA GLN A 195 -6.53 -12.63 14.19
C GLN A 195 -6.64 -11.38 13.32
N MET A 196 -7.34 -10.35 13.84
CA MET A 196 -7.36 -9.03 13.22
C MET A 196 -6.06 -8.30 13.54
N VAL A 197 -5.27 -8.04 12.50
CA VAL A 197 -3.94 -7.40 12.61
C VAL A 197 -3.90 -6.12 11.80
N SER A 198 -3.34 -5.06 12.36
CA SER A 198 -2.97 -3.85 11.65
C SER A 198 -1.46 -3.82 11.39
N VAL A 199 -1.02 -3.14 10.32
CA VAL A 199 0.43 -2.96 10.05
C VAL A 199 1.17 -2.31 11.22
N THR A 200 0.50 -1.44 11.98
CA THR A 200 1.09 -0.83 13.20
C THR A 200 1.43 -1.85 14.27
N ASP A 201 0.75 -2.99 14.31
CA ASP A 201 0.99 -4.08 15.28
C ASP A 201 2.31 -4.81 15.00
N ILE A 202 2.77 -4.79 13.76
CA ILE A 202 4.05 -5.40 13.36
C ILE A 202 5.21 -4.70 14.06
N SER A 203 5.21 -3.36 14.06
CA SER A 203 6.23 -2.58 14.76
C SER A 203 6.23 -2.87 16.27
N ALA A 204 5.06 -2.96 16.89
CA ALA A 204 4.92 -3.31 18.31
C ALA A 204 5.42 -4.73 18.59
N SER A 205 5.10 -5.69 17.71
CA SER A 205 5.54 -7.09 17.83
C SER A 205 7.05 -7.23 17.68
N ILE A 206 7.68 -6.53 16.73
CA ILE A 206 9.13 -6.53 16.54
C ILE A 206 9.83 -6.02 17.78
N LEU A 207 9.39 -4.89 18.36
CA LEU A 207 9.96 -4.35 19.60
C LEU A 207 9.79 -5.30 20.78
N ASN A 208 8.61 -5.91 20.91
CA ASN A 208 8.31 -6.87 21.96
C ASN A 208 9.22 -8.11 21.87
N MET A 209 9.35 -8.71 20.66
CA MET A 209 10.25 -9.86 20.42
C MET A 209 11.72 -9.53 20.70
N ALA A 210 12.13 -8.30 20.37
CA ALA A 210 13.50 -7.83 20.61
C ALA A 210 13.78 -7.49 22.09
N GLY A 211 12.81 -7.60 22.99
CA GLY A 211 12.94 -7.13 24.37
C GLY A 211 13.12 -5.61 24.49
N ALA A 212 12.83 -4.88 23.42
CA ALA A 212 12.93 -3.43 23.37
C ALA A 212 11.68 -2.76 23.96
N LYS A 213 11.83 -1.52 24.40
CA LYS A 213 10.70 -0.75 24.92
C LYS A 213 9.70 -0.46 23.80
N VAL A 214 8.44 -0.83 23.99
CA VAL A 214 7.32 -0.39 23.17
C VAL A 214 6.89 1.00 23.66
N PRO A 215 7.07 2.07 22.88
CA PRO A 215 6.75 3.42 23.34
C PRO A 215 5.23 3.65 23.37
N TYR A 216 4.77 4.48 24.30
CA TYR A 216 3.33 4.74 24.54
C TYR A 216 2.59 5.34 23.35
N TYR A 217 3.28 6.01 22.45
CA TYR A 217 2.70 6.60 21.24
C TYR A 217 2.51 5.61 20.09
N LEU A 218 3.06 4.41 20.20
CA LEU A 218 2.85 3.36 19.22
C LEU A 218 1.48 2.72 19.48
N THR A 219 0.55 2.92 18.56
CA THR A 219 -0.84 2.47 18.70
C THR A 219 -1.04 0.98 18.39
N GLY A 220 -0.01 0.33 17.85
CA GLY A 220 0.00 -1.09 17.57
C GLY A 220 0.05 -1.94 18.84
N GLN A 221 -0.52 -3.13 18.76
CA GLN A 221 -0.52 -4.15 19.83
C GLN A 221 0.37 -5.32 19.41
N PRO A 222 1.27 -5.82 20.27
CA PRO A 222 1.98 -7.05 19.95
C PRO A 222 1.00 -8.21 19.75
N PHE A 223 1.17 -8.98 18.67
CA PHE A 223 0.26 -10.11 18.34
C PHE A 223 1.02 -11.41 18.02
N ILE A 224 2.34 -11.34 17.82
CA ILE A 224 3.16 -12.50 17.47
C ILE A 224 3.44 -13.33 18.72
N THR A 225 3.82 -12.68 19.81
CA THR A 225 4.14 -13.28 21.11
C THR A 225 2.94 -13.35 22.05
N GLU A 226 1.92 -12.54 21.81
CA GLU A 226 0.75 -12.38 22.64
C GLU A 226 -0.52 -12.55 21.80
N LYS A 227 -1.59 -13.01 22.43
CA LYS A 227 -2.88 -13.06 21.74
C LYS A 227 -3.50 -11.66 21.75
N SER A 228 -3.70 -11.10 20.56
CA SER A 228 -4.46 -9.86 20.41
C SER A 228 -5.96 -10.12 20.57
N ASP A 229 -6.64 -9.25 21.32
CA ASP A 229 -8.10 -9.22 21.46
C ASP A 229 -8.76 -8.26 20.44
N ARG A 230 -7.98 -7.74 19.49
CA ARG A 230 -8.46 -6.82 18.46
C ARG A 230 -9.58 -7.45 17.63
N ASP A 231 -10.72 -6.79 17.60
CA ASP A 231 -11.92 -7.23 16.86
C ASP A 231 -12.24 -6.35 15.64
N ALA A 232 -11.50 -5.24 15.46
CA ALA A 232 -11.62 -4.35 14.32
C ALA A 232 -10.32 -3.61 14.00
N VAL A 233 -10.16 -3.25 12.72
CA VAL A 233 -9.12 -2.35 12.22
C VAL A 233 -9.78 -1.12 11.62
N PHE A 234 -9.24 0.06 11.90
CA PHE A 234 -9.67 1.33 11.34
C PHE A 234 -8.70 1.79 10.26
N SER A 235 -9.23 2.40 9.20
CA SER A 235 -8.46 2.91 8.08
C SER A 235 -8.99 4.26 7.64
N ALA A 236 -8.12 5.10 7.09
CA ALA A 236 -8.45 6.44 6.62
C ALA A 236 -7.83 6.71 5.25
N ARG A 237 -8.48 7.59 4.51
CA ARG A 237 -7.94 8.19 3.30
C ARG A 237 -8.28 9.68 3.32
N ASP A 238 -7.28 10.55 3.29
CA ASP A 238 -7.43 12.01 3.27
C ASP A 238 -6.82 12.62 2.02
N LEU A 239 -5.70 12.08 1.57
CA LEU A 239 -4.98 12.55 0.39
C LEU A 239 -4.32 11.38 -0.31
N TRP A 240 -4.41 11.35 -1.63
CA TRP A 240 -3.60 10.46 -2.45
C TRP A 240 -3.04 11.23 -3.63
N ASP A 241 -1.74 11.52 -3.57
CA ASP A 241 -1.03 12.44 -4.46
C ASP A 241 -1.78 13.80 -4.53
N GLU A 242 -2.34 14.16 -5.68
CA GLU A 242 -3.09 15.42 -5.90
C GLU A 242 -4.57 15.36 -5.58
N VAL A 243 -5.12 14.19 -5.25
CA VAL A 243 -6.55 14.03 -4.97
C VAL A 243 -6.84 14.13 -3.48
N LEU A 244 -7.42 15.26 -3.10
CA LEU A 244 -7.96 15.45 -1.75
C LEU A 244 -9.26 14.68 -1.59
N GLU A 245 -9.36 13.93 -0.50
CA GLU A 245 -10.54 13.17 -0.13
C GLU A 245 -10.60 13.05 1.40
N LYS A 246 -11.78 12.74 1.95
CA LYS A 246 -11.92 12.37 3.37
C LYS A 246 -12.84 11.16 3.46
N SER A 247 -12.26 9.99 3.70
CA SER A 247 -12.98 8.73 3.88
C SER A 247 -12.47 7.99 5.09
N ARG A 248 -13.34 7.28 5.78
CA ARG A 248 -13.05 6.51 7.00
C ARG A 248 -13.65 5.12 6.89
N CYS A 249 -12.98 4.15 7.47
CA CYS A 249 -13.38 2.76 7.38
C CYS A 249 -13.15 2.03 8.70
N ILE A 250 -14.09 1.15 9.06
CA ILE A 250 -13.92 0.13 10.07
C ILE A 250 -14.12 -1.24 9.43
N THR A 251 -13.14 -2.14 9.61
CA THR A 251 -13.18 -3.53 9.15
C THR A 251 -13.17 -4.45 10.37
N THR A 252 -14.13 -5.36 10.44
CA THR A 252 -14.19 -6.47 11.40
C THR A 252 -13.92 -7.78 10.66
N LYS A 253 -13.87 -8.92 11.37
CA LYS A 253 -13.73 -10.25 10.73
C LYS A 253 -14.79 -10.53 9.65
N ARG A 254 -15.95 -9.93 9.73
CA ARG A 254 -17.06 -10.21 8.82
C ARG A 254 -17.56 -9.01 8.05
N TYR A 255 -17.58 -7.84 8.63
CA TYR A 255 -18.20 -6.66 8.04
C TYR A 255 -17.18 -5.55 7.84
N LYS A 256 -17.37 -4.82 6.76
CA LYS A 256 -16.68 -3.56 6.51
C LYS A 256 -17.71 -2.46 6.33
N TYR A 257 -17.46 -1.33 6.98
CA TYR A 257 -18.23 -0.11 6.80
C TYR A 257 -17.30 1.02 6.40
N ILE A 258 -17.65 1.74 5.33
CA ILE A 258 -16.91 2.87 4.80
C ILE A 258 -17.83 4.09 4.85
N ARG A 259 -17.32 5.23 5.32
CA ARG A 259 -17.98 6.53 5.29
C ARG A 259 -17.18 7.49 4.42
N HIS A 260 -17.86 8.16 3.50
CA HIS A 260 -17.28 9.17 2.63
C HIS A 260 -17.75 10.55 3.05
N HIS A 261 -16.86 11.36 3.64
CA HIS A 261 -17.18 12.74 4.02
C HIS A 261 -17.17 13.69 2.81
N MET A 262 -16.58 13.26 1.69
CA MET A 262 -16.55 13.98 0.42
C MET A 262 -17.10 13.08 -0.72
N PRO A 263 -18.39 12.72 -0.69
CA PRO A 263 -18.97 11.82 -1.69
C PRO A 263 -19.00 12.41 -3.11
N TRP A 264 -18.86 13.72 -3.25
CA TRP A 264 -18.75 14.41 -4.53
C TRP A 264 -17.39 14.23 -5.23
N VAL A 265 -16.37 13.74 -4.54
CA VAL A 265 -15.12 13.30 -5.15
C VAL A 265 -15.29 11.85 -5.60
N PRO A 266 -15.32 11.55 -6.92
CA PRO A 266 -15.56 10.20 -7.40
C PRO A 266 -14.40 9.26 -7.07
N TYR A 267 -14.62 7.95 -7.19
CA TYR A 267 -13.53 6.99 -7.11
C TYR A 267 -12.53 7.20 -8.27
N ASP A 268 -13.06 7.46 -9.46
CA ASP A 268 -12.29 7.80 -10.66
C ASP A 268 -12.00 9.30 -10.71
N ALA A 269 -11.19 9.79 -9.80
CA ALA A 269 -10.89 11.21 -9.61
C ALA A 269 -9.72 11.72 -10.48
N HIS A 270 -9.42 11.08 -11.61
CA HIS A 270 -8.33 11.48 -12.52
C HIS A 270 -6.98 11.70 -11.80
N GLN A 271 -6.65 10.78 -10.91
CA GLN A 271 -5.37 10.79 -10.21
C GLN A 271 -4.26 10.33 -11.17
N ALA A 272 -3.09 10.98 -11.14
CA ALA A 272 -2.01 10.72 -12.10
C ALA A 272 -1.57 9.24 -12.17
N TYR A 273 -1.54 8.56 -11.04
CA TYR A 273 -1.19 7.15 -11.01
C TYR A 273 -2.25 6.25 -11.70
N LEU A 274 -3.53 6.64 -11.64
CA LEU A 274 -4.60 5.97 -12.40
C LEU A 274 -4.44 6.19 -13.89
N GLU A 275 -4.19 7.45 -14.29
CA GLU A 275 -4.15 7.83 -15.69
C GLU A 275 -2.95 7.23 -16.43
N PHE A 276 -1.76 7.30 -15.85
CA PHE A 276 -0.53 7.00 -16.57
C PHE A 276 0.01 5.59 -16.36
N TYR A 277 -0.45 4.88 -15.31
CA TYR A 277 0.06 3.55 -14.97
C TYR A 277 -0.99 2.44 -14.92
N ARG A 278 -2.30 2.74 -15.10
CA ARG A 278 -3.34 1.71 -14.99
C ARG A 278 -4.15 1.57 -16.28
N PRO A 279 -3.68 0.76 -17.23
CA PRO A 279 -4.36 0.56 -18.53
C PRO A 279 -5.84 0.23 -18.42
N ALA A 280 -6.22 -0.53 -17.41
CA ALA A 280 -7.60 -0.94 -17.16
C ALA A 280 -8.55 0.26 -16.96
N VAL A 281 -8.08 1.39 -16.42
CA VAL A 281 -8.93 2.57 -16.18
C VAL A 281 -9.52 3.10 -17.48
N HIS A 282 -8.68 3.32 -18.49
CA HIS A 282 -9.12 3.86 -19.78
C HIS A 282 -10.05 2.91 -20.54
N ILE A 283 -9.72 1.61 -20.51
CA ILE A 283 -10.57 0.58 -21.13
C ILE A 283 -11.94 0.53 -20.45
N MET A 284 -11.98 0.53 -19.13
CA MET A 284 -13.24 0.46 -18.40
C MET A 284 -14.07 1.74 -18.51
N ARG A 285 -13.44 2.94 -18.53
CA ARG A 285 -14.18 4.20 -18.83
C ARG A 285 -14.88 4.14 -20.19
N LYS A 286 -14.18 3.63 -21.22
CA LYS A 286 -14.77 3.45 -22.53
C LYS A 286 -15.96 2.48 -22.50
N LEU A 287 -15.81 1.35 -21.81
CA LEU A 287 -16.89 0.37 -21.65
C LEU A 287 -18.07 0.93 -20.84
N ASP A 288 -17.81 1.79 -19.85
CA ASP A 288 -18.84 2.48 -19.07
C ASP A 288 -19.66 3.45 -19.96
N MET A 289 -18.98 4.30 -20.74
CA MET A 289 -19.63 5.19 -21.71
C MET A 289 -20.48 4.43 -22.74
N GLU A 290 -20.09 3.20 -23.08
CA GLU A 290 -20.82 2.31 -23.98
C GLU A 290 -21.92 1.50 -23.26
N ASN A 291 -22.13 1.68 -21.96
CA ASN A 291 -23.05 0.92 -21.09
C ASN A 291 -22.80 -0.60 -21.12
N LYS A 292 -21.54 -1.02 -21.19
CA LYS A 292 -21.14 -2.42 -21.28
C LYS A 292 -20.63 -3.00 -19.95
N LEU A 293 -20.52 -2.19 -18.90
CA LEU A 293 -20.11 -2.63 -17.60
C LEU A 293 -21.26 -3.22 -16.78
N THR A 294 -20.96 -4.24 -15.99
CA THR A 294 -21.89 -4.71 -14.95
C THR A 294 -22.00 -3.67 -13.83
N PRO A 295 -23.06 -3.70 -13.00
CA PRO A 295 -23.18 -2.77 -11.86
C PRO A 295 -21.96 -2.76 -10.93
N ALA A 296 -21.33 -3.90 -10.69
CA ALA A 296 -20.12 -4.03 -9.87
C ALA A 296 -18.91 -3.34 -10.50
N GLN A 297 -18.80 -3.38 -11.82
CA GLN A 297 -17.72 -2.73 -12.58
C GLN A 297 -17.95 -1.23 -12.72
N ALA A 298 -19.20 -0.82 -13.01
CA ALA A 298 -19.58 0.59 -13.17
C ALA A 298 -19.53 1.38 -11.86
N HIS A 299 -19.56 0.72 -10.70
CA HIS A 299 -19.52 1.37 -9.40
C HIS A 299 -18.34 2.36 -9.24
N PHE A 300 -17.18 2.00 -9.79
CA PHE A 300 -15.97 2.83 -9.71
C PHE A 300 -16.06 4.12 -10.55
N PHE A 301 -16.87 4.14 -11.60
CA PHE A 301 -16.97 5.24 -12.58
C PHE A 301 -18.18 6.16 -12.34
N LYS A 302 -18.92 5.97 -11.25
CA LYS A 302 -20.01 6.87 -10.88
C LYS A 302 -19.49 8.28 -10.58
N GLU A 303 -20.21 9.30 -11.01
CA GLU A 303 -19.88 10.72 -10.77
C GLU A 303 -19.79 11.08 -9.26
N ARG A 304 -20.48 10.32 -8.42
CA ARG A 304 -20.48 10.48 -6.95
C ARG A 304 -20.36 9.11 -6.30
N LYS A 305 -19.58 9.05 -5.22
CA LYS A 305 -19.61 7.90 -4.31
C LYS A 305 -20.91 7.90 -3.49
N PRO A 306 -21.39 6.75 -3.02
CA PRO A 306 -22.35 6.71 -1.94
C PRO A 306 -21.77 7.40 -0.68
N GLU A 307 -22.59 7.97 0.17
CA GLU A 307 -22.14 8.55 1.44
C GLU A 307 -21.60 7.46 2.38
N GLU A 308 -22.20 6.27 2.30
CA GLU A 308 -21.89 5.14 3.14
C GLU A 308 -21.90 3.83 2.35
N GLU A 309 -21.05 2.91 2.74
CA GLU A 309 -21.01 1.55 2.18
C GLU A 309 -20.87 0.53 3.31
N LEU A 310 -21.64 -0.55 3.22
CA LEU A 310 -21.58 -1.68 4.13
C LEU A 310 -21.45 -2.99 3.34
N TYR A 311 -20.48 -3.82 3.73
CA TYR A 311 -20.21 -5.10 3.07
C TYR A 311 -20.15 -6.25 4.07
N ASP A 312 -20.71 -7.41 3.72
CA ASP A 312 -20.50 -8.68 4.42
C ASP A 312 -19.35 -9.45 3.73
N LEU A 313 -18.14 -9.29 4.21
CA LEU A 313 -16.92 -9.84 3.62
C LEU A 313 -16.92 -11.37 3.50
N LYS A 314 -17.77 -12.06 4.27
CA LYS A 314 -17.93 -13.52 4.19
C LYS A 314 -18.81 -13.92 3.00
N LYS A 315 -19.85 -13.15 2.69
CA LYS A 315 -20.77 -13.39 1.58
C LYS A 315 -20.29 -12.76 0.28
N ASP A 316 -19.64 -11.60 0.39
CA ASP A 316 -19.14 -10.77 -0.70
C ASP A 316 -17.69 -10.33 -0.45
N PRO A 317 -16.72 -11.23 -0.67
CA PRO A 317 -15.29 -10.92 -0.43
C PRO A 317 -14.70 -9.90 -1.43
N TYR A 318 -15.46 -9.52 -2.45
CA TYR A 318 -15.07 -8.51 -3.43
C TYR A 318 -15.75 -7.16 -3.23
N GLU A 319 -16.62 -7.03 -2.22
CA GLU A 319 -17.26 -5.75 -1.86
C GLU A 319 -18.02 -5.11 -3.04
N THR A 320 -18.82 -5.92 -3.72
CA THR A 320 -19.57 -5.52 -4.91
C THR A 320 -21.04 -5.22 -4.64
N ASN A 321 -21.56 -5.59 -3.48
CA ASN A 321 -22.95 -5.40 -3.06
C ASN A 321 -23.02 -4.54 -1.80
N ASN A 322 -23.33 -3.26 -1.94
CA ASN A 322 -23.50 -2.33 -0.82
C ASN A 322 -24.82 -2.61 -0.08
N LEU A 323 -24.74 -2.97 1.20
CA LEU A 323 -25.86 -3.36 2.06
C LEU A 323 -26.37 -2.21 2.93
N VAL A 324 -25.95 -0.97 2.69
CA VAL A 324 -26.29 0.19 3.56
C VAL A 324 -27.79 0.42 3.67
N ASP A 325 -28.56 0.16 2.61
CA ASP A 325 -30.02 0.34 2.55
C ASP A 325 -30.81 -0.93 2.89
N ASP A 326 -30.11 -2.06 3.13
CA ASP A 326 -30.77 -3.31 3.45
C ASP A 326 -31.22 -3.35 4.92
N PRO A 327 -32.54 -3.48 5.19
CA PRO A 327 -33.09 -3.51 6.55
C PRO A 327 -32.53 -4.63 7.43
N GLU A 328 -32.15 -5.77 6.85
CA GLU A 328 -31.59 -6.91 7.59
C GLU A 328 -30.25 -6.58 8.25
N TYR A 329 -29.52 -5.59 7.73
CA TYR A 329 -28.21 -5.19 8.25
C TYR A 329 -28.25 -3.91 9.10
N ARG A 330 -29.43 -3.35 9.40
CA ARG A 330 -29.60 -2.11 10.14
C ARG A 330 -28.86 -2.07 11.48
N ASP A 331 -28.94 -3.15 12.25
CA ASP A 331 -28.28 -3.21 13.56
C ASP A 331 -26.76 -3.27 13.43
N VAL A 332 -26.27 -4.01 12.42
CA VAL A 332 -24.84 -4.05 12.09
C VAL A 332 -24.33 -2.67 11.70
N LEU A 333 -25.05 -2.00 10.80
CA LEU A 333 -24.73 -0.66 10.32
C LEU A 333 -24.64 0.34 11.49
N ASN A 334 -25.66 0.40 12.34
CA ASN A 334 -25.70 1.33 13.48
C ASN A 334 -24.55 1.07 14.47
N ARG A 335 -24.24 -0.18 14.74
CA ARG A 335 -23.10 -0.55 15.59
C ARG A 335 -21.78 -0.09 15.00
N LEU A 336 -21.56 -0.29 13.70
CA LEU A 336 -20.31 0.10 13.04
C LEU A 336 -20.18 1.62 12.89
N ARG A 337 -21.30 2.33 12.63
CA ARG A 337 -21.36 3.81 12.67
C ARG A 337 -20.90 4.34 14.01
N THR A 338 -21.48 3.85 15.11
CA THR A 338 -21.12 4.29 16.48
C THR A 338 -19.64 4.04 16.78
N ARG A 339 -19.10 2.89 16.39
CA ARG A 339 -17.68 2.56 16.60
C ARG A 339 -16.75 3.47 15.77
N LEU A 340 -17.13 3.75 14.54
CA LEU A 340 -16.39 4.65 13.67
C LEU A 340 -16.39 6.08 14.22
N ASP A 341 -17.56 6.59 14.67
CA ASP A 341 -17.69 7.90 15.31
C ASP A 341 -16.76 8.04 16.53
N GLN A 342 -16.72 7.02 17.38
CA GLN A 342 -15.85 7.00 18.56
C GLN A 342 -14.35 7.02 18.20
N TRP A 343 -13.99 6.45 17.07
CA TRP A 343 -12.62 6.47 16.57
C TRP A 343 -12.29 7.83 15.94
N GLU A 344 -13.18 8.37 15.09
CA GLU A 344 -13.01 9.68 14.45
C GLU A 344 -12.83 10.80 15.47
N GLN A 345 -13.58 10.79 16.59
CA GLN A 345 -13.43 11.76 17.67
C GLN A 345 -12.04 11.82 18.32
N LYS A 346 -11.23 10.78 18.13
CA LYS A 346 -9.85 10.71 18.65
C LYS A 346 -8.80 11.18 17.64
N LEU A 347 -9.21 11.40 16.38
CA LEU A 347 -8.32 11.88 15.34
C LEU A 347 -8.18 13.40 15.41
N PRO A 348 -7.02 13.95 15.01
CA PRO A 348 -6.92 15.38 14.80
C PRO A 348 -7.87 15.80 13.67
N ASP A 349 -8.47 16.96 13.81
CA ASP A 349 -9.24 17.55 12.71
C ASP A 349 -8.27 18.04 11.64
N THR A 350 -8.36 17.43 10.45
CA THR A 350 -7.56 17.80 9.29
C THR A 350 -8.45 18.50 8.28
N THR A 351 -8.02 19.67 7.82
CA THR A 351 -8.71 20.46 6.81
C THR A 351 -7.97 20.41 5.46
N PRO A 352 -8.63 20.74 4.33
CA PRO A 352 -7.96 20.81 3.03
C PRO A 352 -6.74 21.73 3.02
N GLU A 353 -6.75 22.80 3.81
CA GLU A 353 -5.65 23.77 3.92
C GLU A 353 -4.39 23.20 4.58
N ASP A 354 -4.51 22.09 5.31
CA ASP A 354 -3.38 21.38 5.92
C ASP A 354 -2.54 20.62 4.88
N PHE A 355 -3.02 20.46 3.64
CA PHE A 355 -2.36 19.72 2.57
C PHE A 355 -1.73 20.63 1.54
N ASN A 356 -0.40 20.52 1.38
CA ASN A 356 0.32 21.16 0.30
C ASN A 356 0.41 20.22 -0.92
N PHE A 357 -0.27 20.59 -2.00
CA PHE A 357 -0.19 19.85 -3.25
C PHE A 357 1.15 20.15 -3.96
N VAL A 358 2.02 19.16 -3.99
CA VAL A 358 3.36 19.26 -4.59
C VAL A 358 3.36 18.84 -6.06
N THR A 359 2.37 18.05 -6.46
CA THR A 359 2.22 17.52 -7.82
C THR A 359 1.17 18.30 -8.60
N PRO A 360 1.43 18.65 -9.87
CA PRO A 360 0.39 19.21 -10.75
C PRO A 360 -0.74 18.17 -10.88
N GLY A 361 -1.97 18.64 -10.96
CA GLY A 361 -3.13 17.77 -11.12
C GLY A 361 -2.98 16.90 -12.38
N ALA A 362 -3.46 15.66 -12.30
CA ALA A 362 -3.42 14.73 -13.42
C ALA A 362 -4.11 15.31 -14.67
N VAL A 363 -5.18 16.09 -14.48
CA VAL A 363 -5.94 16.71 -15.57
C VAL A 363 -5.07 17.68 -16.36
N GLU A 364 -4.33 18.57 -15.69
CA GLU A 364 -3.44 19.51 -16.36
C GLU A 364 -2.33 18.81 -17.16
N LEU A 365 -1.75 17.76 -16.58
CA LEU A 365 -0.73 16.97 -17.25
C LEU A 365 -1.32 16.19 -18.45
N MET A 366 -2.50 15.62 -18.29
CA MET A 366 -3.21 14.93 -19.38
C MET A 366 -3.53 15.88 -20.53
N ASP A 367 -4.01 17.09 -20.24
CA ASP A 367 -4.28 18.08 -21.27
C ASP A 367 -2.98 18.49 -22.00
N TRP A 368 -1.91 18.71 -21.26
CA TRP A 368 -0.61 18.99 -21.89
C TRP A 368 -0.15 17.84 -22.80
N VAL A 369 -0.25 16.59 -22.35
CA VAL A 369 0.09 15.41 -23.16
C VAL A 369 -0.83 15.33 -24.39
N ARG A 370 -2.14 15.57 -24.24
CA ARG A 370 -3.10 15.58 -25.33
C ARG A 370 -2.74 16.55 -26.43
N TYR A 371 -2.31 17.76 -26.06
CA TYR A 371 -1.99 18.82 -27.05
C TYR A 371 -0.58 18.70 -27.62
N THR A 372 0.40 18.26 -26.84
CA THR A 372 1.81 18.25 -27.27
C THR A 372 2.25 16.89 -27.80
N LYS A 373 1.60 15.80 -27.39
CA LYS A 373 1.95 14.41 -27.71
C LYS A 373 0.67 13.58 -28.05
N PRO A 374 -0.09 13.98 -29.08
CA PRO A 374 -1.42 13.38 -29.35
C PRO A 374 -1.37 11.88 -29.57
N ASP A 375 -0.35 11.35 -30.23
CA ASP A 375 -0.20 9.91 -30.46
C ASP A 375 0.01 9.14 -29.16
N LEU A 376 0.81 9.70 -28.23
CA LEU A 376 1.02 9.10 -26.91
C LEU A 376 -0.27 9.13 -26.09
N TYR A 377 -1.03 10.22 -26.17
CA TYR A 377 -2.34 10.32 -25.53
C TYR A 377 -3.32 9.25 -26.05
N GLN A 378 -3.35 9.01 -27.37
CA GLN A 378 -4.18 7.95 -27.95
C GLN A 378 -3.74 6.55 -27.51
N GLN A 379 -2.44 6.30 -27.40
CA GLN A 379 -1.93 5.05 -26.84
C GLN A 379 -2.44 4.84 -25.41
N MET A 380 -2.37 5.87 -24.55
CA MET A 380 -2.87 5.83 -23.18
C MET A 380 -4.37 5.46 -23.14
N LEU A 381 -5.20 6.13 -23.95
CA LEU A 381 -6.64 5.85 -24.05
C LEU A 381 -6.96 4.42 -24.54
N ASN A 382 -6.06 3.82 -25.29
CA ASN A 382 -6.14 2.43 -25.73
C ASN A 382 -5.54 1.42 -24.73
N GLY A 383 -5.21 1.88 -23.52
CA GLY A 383 -4.73 1.02 -22.45
C GLY A 383 -3.24 0.69 -22.55
N VAL A 384 -2.43 1.55 -23.14
CA VAL A 384 -0.98 1.46 -23.08
C VAL A 384 -0.48 2.25 -21.87
N GLU A 385 0.34 1.62 -21.05
CA GLU A 385 1.01 2.27 -19.94
C GLU A 385 2.11 3.19 -20.46
N ILE A 386 1.95 4.50 -20.30
CA ILE A 386 2.90 5.49 -20.85
C ILE A 386 3.85 6.09 -19.82
N GLY A 387 3.62 5.80 -18.54
CA GLY A 387 4.44 6.30 -17.44
C GLY A 387 4.21 7.79 -17.12
N PHE A 388 4.55 8.17 -15.91
CA PHE A 388 4.29 9.52 -15.40
C PHE A 388 5.57 10.36 -15.23
N GLN A 389 6.65 9.76 -14.73
CA GLN A 389 7.79 10.53 -14.21
C GLN A 389 8.52 11.36 -15.26
N HIS A 390 8.68 10.83 -16.47
CA HIS A 390 9.34 11.57 -17.55
C HIS A 390 8.44 12.69 -18.09
N LEU A 391 7.12 12.41 -18.25
CA LEU A 391 6.14 13.40 -18.70
C LEU A 391 6.01 14.55 -17.71
N ASN A 392 6.00 14.25 -16.41
CA ASN A 392 5.96 15.28 -15.37
C ASN A 392 7.22 16.18 -15.37
N ARG A 393 8.40 15.61 -15.64
CA ARG A 393 9.63 16.43 -15.79
C ARG A 393 9.56 17.36 -16.99
N GLU A 394 9.14 16.84 -18.14
CA GLU A 394 8.99 17.66 -19.36
C GLU A 394 7.92 18.74 -19.17
N TYR A 395 6.80 18.42 -18.54
CA TYR A 395 5.74 19.37 -18.24
C TYR A 395 6.20 20.49 -17.30
N ARG A 396 6.99 20.19 -16.28
CA ARG A 396 7.58 21.22 -15.40
C ARG A 396 8.53 22.13 -16.16
N GLN A 397 9.42 21.56 -16.98
CA GLN A 397 10.29 22.36 -17.84
C GLN A 397 9.51 23.27 -18.79
N TYR A 398 8.41 22.79 -19.35
CA TYR A 398 7.50 23.59 -20.16
C TYR A 398 6.89 24.74 -19.34
N LYS A 399 6.38 24.49 -18.13
CA LYS A 399 5.84 25.54 -17.24
C LYS A 399 6.89 26.58 -16.86
N ASP A 400 8.11 26.17 -16.59
CA ASP A 400 9.20 27.08 -16.22
C ASP A 400 9.67 27.94 -17.40
N SER A 401 9.30 27.59 -18.64
CA SER A 401 9.63 28.33 -19.87
C SER A 401 8.56 29.34 -20.27
N LEU A 402 7.39 29.34 -19.67
CA LEU A 402 6.30 30.29 -19.88
C LEU A 402 6.44 31.50 -18.97
#